data_4c7911fc941b7658f9702a6ece7dd6d9
#
_entry.id   4c7911fc941b7658f9702a6ece7dd6d9
#
_cell.length_a   1.000
_cell.length_b   1.000
_cell.length_c   1.000
_cell.angle_alpha   90.00
_cell.angle_beta   90.00
_cell.angle_gamma   90.00
#
_symmetry.space_group_name_H-M   'P 1'
#
loop_
_entity.id
_entity.type
_entity.pdbx_description
1 polymer ?
#
loop_
_entity_poly.entity_id
_entity_poly.type
_entity_poly.pdbx_seq_one_letter_code
_entity_poly.pdbx_strand_id
1 'polypeptide(L)'
;MLHDIICMANNIENRDAYIIIGIDQENDFFITGVEEDNNRRNTQNLVDFLKDKKFAGDIRPTVCVETIEIDDKLIDIIKVCNSLNTPFYLKERFLQLNPNNIYARIQDTNTPVNRSADINIVELLWKKRFGLLLTPIEHFNYLLLDKSHWKVSPVQSKVVYYHELEPQYVIEYELTDPQFRTGYEYFFLNQCDNKPMWTVVRLIYFNTCLMELSGNILDGGRHFTNTPLLDGISIKQSIKWDVSYRYWITNTLEYNVHLFFLEENNSEAMSSERSLMENVLIFEDENEHQLFNYYVETHWCNKDEYKDKDYLVYIPEVIGYDLSFFKEQLTNIHILQNMLIEFRKENEI
;
A
#
# COMPACT_ATOMS: atom_id res chain seq x y z
N MET A 1 -17.08 24.41 2.30
CA MET A 1 -16.67 23.05 2.69
C MET A 1 -17.22 21.94 1.77
N LEU A 2 -18.55 21.64 1.63
CA LEU A 2 -19.00 20.56 0.71
C LEU A 2 -18.54 20.78 -0.74
N HIS A 3 -18.63 22.00 -1.23
CA HIS A 3 -18.13 22.38 -2.56
C HIS A 3 -16.63 22.06 -2.71
N ASP A 4 -15.83 22.43 -1.72
CA ASP A 4 -14.39 22.21 -1.75
C ASP A 4 -14.05 20.73 -1.72
N ILE A 5 -14.74 19.96 -0.87
CA ILE A 5 -14.57 18.50 -0.82
C ILE A 5 -14.91 17.87 -2.19
N ILE A 6 -16.01 18.26 -2.83
CA ILE A 6 -16.37 17.75 -4.16
C ILE A 6 -15.34 18.16 -5.21
N CYS A 7 -14.88 19.42 -5.20
CA CYS A 7 -13.87 19.91 -6.13
C CYS A 7 -12.54 19.15 -5.96
N MET A 8 -12.12 18.91 -4.72
CA MET A 8 -10.90 18.17 -4.39
C MET A 8 -11.01 16.68 -4.73
N ALA A 9 -12.19 16.07 -4.51
CA ALA A 9 -12.44 14.67 -4.86
C ALA A 9 -12.49 14.45 -6.38
N ASN A 10 -12.95 15.46 -7.14
CA ASN A 10 -12.93 15.44 -8.60
C ASN A 10 -11.58 15.95 -9.14
N ASN A 11 -10.54 15.29 -8.72
CA ASN A 11 -9.17 15.50 -9.11
C ASN A 11 -8.82 14.59 -10.27
N ILE A 12 -8.23 15.11 -11.32
CA ILE A 12 -7.77 14.31 -12.49
C ILE A 12 -6.43 13.62 -12.22
N GLU A 13 -5.67 14.11 -11.25
CA GLU A 13 -4.40 13.51 -10.84
C GLU A 13 -4.64 12.29 -9.93
N ASN A 14 -3.72 11.36 -9.93
CA ASN A 14 -3.83 10.13 -9.13
C ASN A 14 -3.18 10.31 -7.74
N ARG A 15 -3.68 11.27 -6.97
CA ARG A 15 -3.19 11.60 -5.61
C ARG A 15 -4.28 12.12 -4.70
N ASP A 16 -4.07 12.02 -3.40
CA ASP A 16 -4.91 12.63 -2.39
C ASP A 16 -4.88 14.17 -2.47
N ALA A 17 -5.93 14.80 -1.99
CA ALA A 17 -6.03 16.26 -1.90
C ALA A 17 -6.25 16.67 -0.43
N TYR A 18 -5.83 17.90 -0.10
CA TYR A 18 -5.85 18.40 1.27
C TYR A 18 -6.53 19.76 1.36
N ILE A 19 -7.37 19.96 2.37
CA ILE A 19 -7.96 21.24 2.74
C ILE A 19 -7.44 21.58 4.14
N ILE A 20 -6.70 22.67 4.24
CA ILE A 20 -6.08 23.11 5.48
C ILE A 20 -6.97 24.19 6.11
N ILE A 21 -7.28 24.06 7.40
CA ILE A 21 -8.11 24.99 8.17
C ILE A 21 -7.29 25.48 9.36
N GLY A 22 -7.33 26.79 9.62
CA GLY A 22 -6.54 27.45 10.67
C GLY A 22 -5.36 28.25 10.15
N ILE A 23 -5.30 28.50 8.82
CA ILE A 23 -4.30 29.33 8.17
C ILE A 23 -5.00 30.46 7.40
N ASP A 24 -4.57 31.71 7.61
CA ASP A 24 -5.05 32.88 6.89
C ASP A 24 -4.16 33.14 5.66
N GLN A 25 -4.66 32.70 4.50
CA GLN A 25 -3.95 32.83 3.23
C GLN A 25 -3.76 34.31 2.80
N GLU A 26 -4.69 35.19 3.16
CA GLU A 26 -4.63 36.61 2.77
C GLU A 26 -3.61 37.39 3.59
N ASN A 27 -3.26 36.89 4.77
CA ASN A 27 -2.31 37.51 5.69
C ASN A 27 -1.01 36.69 5.78
N ASP A 28 -0.36 36.54 4.64
CA ASP A 28 0.96 35.85 4.50
C ASP A 28 1.01 34.48 5.15
N PHE A 29 -0.07 33.68 5.02
CA PHE A 29 -0.25 32.36 5.59
C PHE A 29 -0.13 32.34 7.12
N PHE A 30 -0.54 33.42 7.78
CA PHE A 30 -0.51 33.48 9.24
C PHE A 30 -1.34 32.37 9.88
N ILE A 31 -0.75 31.69 10.86
CA ILE A 31 -1.40 30.60 11.59
C ILE A 31 -2.40 31.20 12.59
N THR A 32 -3.69 31.06 12.28
CA THR A 32 -4.78 31.55 13.15
C THR A 32 -5.15 30.51 14.22
N GLY A 33 -4.97 29.23 13.92
CA GLY A 33 -5.42 28.11 14.74
C GLY A 33 -6.92 27.82 14.59
N VAL A 34 -7.37 26.71 15.17
CA VAL A 34 -8.78 26.27 15.16
C VAL A 34 -9.36 26.05 16.56
N GLU A 35 -8.62 26.39 17.61
CA GLU A 35 -8.98 26.09 19.01
C GLU A 35 -10.33 26.69 19.40
N GLU A 36 -10.61 27.91 18.95
CA GLU A 36 -11.84 28.65 19.26
C GLU A 36 -12.96 28.45 18.23
N ASP A 37 -12.73 27.64 17.18
CA ASP A 37 -13.74 27.41 16.14
C ASP A 37 -14.81 26.40 16.59
N ASN A 38 -15.99 26.92 16.93
CA ASN A 38 -17.15 26.12 17.31
C ASN A 38 -17.72 25.23 16.17
N ASN A 39 -17.24 25.43 14.94
CA ASN A 39 -17.66 24.65 13.76
C ASN A 39 -16.66 23.54 13.39
N ARG A 40 -15.65 23.31 14.20
CA ARG A 40 -14.70 22.21 14.01
C ARG A 40 -15.41 20.87 13.80
N ARG A 41 -14.89 20.09 12.88
CA ARG A 41 -15.42 18.77 12.54
C ARG A 41 -14.33 17.74 12.57
N ASN A 42 -14.58 16.66 13.27
CA ASN A 42 -13.75 15.45 13.18
C ASN A 42 -14.14 14.57 11.98
N THR A 43 -13.39 13.52 11.75
CA THR A 43 -13.65 12.56 10.65
C THR A 43 -15.08 12.04 10.67
N GLN A 44 -15.60 11.62 11.84
CA GLN A 44 -16.95 11.09 11.95
C GLN A 44 -18.01 12.10 11.55
N ASN A 45 -17.88 13.36 12.00
CA ASN A 45 -18.81 14.43 11.64
C ASN A 45 -18.83 14.69 10.12
N LEU A 46 -17.68 14.63 9.43
CA LEU A 46 -17.61 14.80 7.98
C LEU A 46 -18.19 13.60 7.24
N VAL A 47 -17.92 12.38 7.69
CA VAL A 47 -18.46 11.16 7.10
C VAL A 47 -19.99 11.16 7.19
N ASP A 48 -20.56 11.47 8.37
CA ASP A 48 -22.01 11.55 8.56
C ASP A 48 -22.62 12.68 7.72
N PHE A 49 -21.96 13.85 7.69
CA PHE A 49 -22.38 14.96 6.84
C PHE A 49 -22.43 14.58 5.36
N LEU A 50 -21.44 13.86 4.83
CA LEU A 50 -21.42 13.42 3.43
C LEU A 50 -22.45 12.30 3.18
N LYS A 51 -22.69 11.44 4.17
CA LYS A 51 -23.68 10.34 4.10
C LYS A 51 -25.10 10.87 3.89
N ASP A 52 -25.42 12.02 4.47
CA ASP A 52 -26.73 12.65 4.33
C ASP A 52 -26.96 13.30 2.95
N LYS A 53 -25.93 13.40 2.12
CA LYS A 53 -26.03 14.01 0.79
C LYS A 53 -26.36 12.98 -0.28
N LYS A 54 -27.20 13.37 -1.23
CA LYS A 54 -27.65 12.50 -2.33
C LYS A 54 -26.64 12.55 -3.48
N PHE A 55 -25.52 11.86 -3.31
CA PHE A 55 -24.55 11.68 -4.38
C PHE A 55 -25.07 10.75 -5.49
N ALA A 56 -24.60 10.96 -6.73
CA ALA A 56 -24.89 10.08 -7.85
C ALA A 56 -24.26 8.70 -7.62
N GLY A 57 -25.06 7.65 -7.92
CA GLY A 57 -24.63 6.27 -7.71
C GLY A 57 -24.50 5.86 -6.24
N ASP A 58 -24.94 6.72 -5.30
CA ASP A 58 -24.77 6.57 -3.86
C ASP A 58 -23.29 6.43 -3.41
N ILE A 59 -22.38 6.82 -4.29
CA ILE A 59 -20.93 6.85 -4.07
C ILE A 59 -20.52 8.28 -3.66
N ARG A 60 -19.79 8.39 -2.56
CA ARG A 60 -19.36 9.66 -1.97
C ARG A 60 -17.84 9.71 -1.79
N PRO A 61 -17.22 10.90 -1.72
CA PRO A 61 -15.82 11.05 -1.38
C PRO A 61 -15.48 10.43 -0.02
N THR A 62 -14.33 9.81 0.09
CA THR A 62 -13.76 9.37 1.37
C THR A 62 -12.90 10.51 1.92
N VAL A 63 -13.10 10.82 3.20
CA VAL A 63 -12.38 11.90 3.87
C VAL A 63 -11.93 11.46 5.26
N CYS A 64 -10.80 12.00 5.72
CA CYS A 64 -10.40 11.97 7.13
C CYS A 64 -9.92 13.35 7.58
N VAL A 65 -9.93 13.58 8.88
CA VAL A 65 -9.45 14.82 9.51
C VAL A 65 -8.32 14.45 10.44
N GLU A 66 -7.18 15.09 10.22
CA GLU A 66 -6.02 15.04 11.09
C GLU A 66 -5.82 16.44 11.72
N THR A 67 -5.48 16.46 12.99
CA THR A 67 -5.15 17.72 13.67
C THR A 67 -3.67 17.70 14.01
N ILE A 68 -2.95 18.72 13.57
CA ILE A 68 -1.53 18.93 13.89
C ILE A 68 -1.35 20.20 14.70
N GLU A 69 -0.29 20.27 15.48
CA GLU A 69 0.09 21.45 16.24
C GLU A 69 1.31 22.13 15.60
N ILE A 70 1.20 23.42 15.28
CA ILE A 70 2.29 24.24 14.75
C ILE A 70 2.30 25.55 15.51
N ASP A 71 3.44 25.94 16.08
CA ASP A 71 3.63 27.18 16.84
C ASP A 71 2.57 27.38 17.94
N ASP A 72 2.33 26.32 18.76
CA ASP A 72 1.34 26.28 19.85
C ASP A 72 -0.12 26.52 19.35
N LYS A 73 -0.41 26.27 18.08
CA LYS A 73 -1.75 26.37 17.49
C LYS A 73 -2.16 25.10 16.76
N LEU A 74 -3.42 24.73 16.90
CA LEU A 74 -3.99 23.57 16.24
C LEU A 74 -4.44 23.92 14.82
N ILE A 75 -4.11 23.05 13.86
CA ILE A 75 -4.53 23.15 12.46
C ILE A 75 -5.25 21.87 12.12
N ASP A 76 -6.43 21.97 11.51
CA ASP A 76 -7.15 20.80 11.00
C ASP A 76 -6.85 20.62 9.50
N ILE A 77 -6.43 19.42 9.14
CA ILE A 77 -6.17 19.00 7.76
C ILE A 77 -7.26 18.00 7.36
N ILE A 78 -8.10 18.37 6.41
CA ILE A 78 -9.06 17.46 5.81
C ILE A 78 -8.38 16.81 4.60
N LYS A 79 -8.02 15.56 4.73
CA LYS A 79 -7.55 14.72 3.63
C LYS A 79 -8.76 14.21 2.85
N VAL A 80 -8.80 14.46 1.55
CA VAL A 80 -9.77 13.93 0.60
C VAL A 80 -9.06 12.84 -0.20
N CYS A 81 -9.41 11.58 0.08
CA CYS A 81 -8.74 10.44 -0.51
C CYS A 81 -8.96 10.37 -2.02
N ASN A 82 -7.90 10.04 -2.73
CA ASN A 82 -7.98 9.74 -4.16
C ASN A 82 -8.95 8.59 -4.44
N SER A 83 -9.66 8.66 -5.54
CA SER A 83 -10.62 7.63 -5.94
C SER A 83 -10.79 7.59 -7.45
N LEU A 84 -10.93 6.39 -7.99
CA LEU A 84 -11.35 6.19 -9.37
C LEU A 84 -12.86 6.41 -9.56
N ASN A 85 -13.66 6.54 -8.51
CA ASN A 85 -15.11 6.73 -8.58
C ASN A 85 -15.56 8.15 -9.00
N THR A 86 -14.69 8.89 -9.66
CA THR A 86 -15.01 10.21 -10.24
C THR A 86 -15.97 10.06 -11.44
N PRO A 87 -16.76 11.08 -11.80
CA PRO A 87 -16.97 12.31 -11.04
C PRO A 87 -17.96 12.14 -9.89
N PHE A 88 -17.69 12.78 -8.77
CA PHE A 88 -18.64 12.93 -7.67
C PHE A 88 -19.52 14.15 -7.92
N TYR A 89 -20.86 13.98 -7.88
CA TYR A 89 -21.81 15.06 -8.02
C TYR A 89 -23.12 14.74 -7.29
N LEU A 90 -23.89 15.79 -6.99
CA LEU A 90 -25.15 15.67 -6.26
C LEU A 90 -26.31 15.45 -7.21
N LYS A 91 -27.27 14.59 -6.84
CA LYS A 91 -28.57 14.41 -7.52
C LYS A 91 -29.59 15.46 -7.09
N GLU A 92 -29.45 16.04 -5.91
CA GLU A 92 -30.34 17.02 -5.33
C GLU A 92 -29.60 18.32 -5.00
N ARG A 93 -30.31 19.44 -5.03
CA ARG A 93 -29.70 20.73 -4.70
C ARG A 93 -29.33 20.80 -3.22
N PHE A 94 -28.15 21.30 -2.95
CA PHE A 94 -27.72 21.61 -1.60
C PHE A 94 -27.13 23.03 -1.53
N LEU A 95 -27.84 23.93 -0.85
CA LEU A 95 -27.52 25.37 -0.79
C LEU A 95 -27.36 25.97 -2.21
N GLN A 96 -26.18 26.45 -2.53
CA GLN A 96 -25.85 27.03 -3.84
C GLN A 96 -25.39 25.97 -4.87
N LEU A 97 -25.15 24.71 -4.45
CA LEU A 97 -24.73 23.65 -5.34
C LEU A 97 -25.93 23.11 -6.12
N ASN A 98 -25.84 23.14 -7.43
CA ASN A 98 -26.91 22.67 -8.30
C ASN A 98 -26.81 21.13 -8.50
N PRO A 99 -27.96 20.45 -8.64
CA PRO A 99 -27.94 19.03 -8.97
C PRO A 99 -27.32 18.78 -10.34
N ASN A 100 -26.64 17.66 -10.48
CA ASN A 100 -26.00 17.15 -11.69
C ASN A 100 -24.87 18.04 -12.24
N ASN A 101 -24.48 19.11 -11.55
CA ASN A 101 -23.27 19.82 -11.87
C ASN A 101 -22.05 19.06 -11.36
N ILE A 102 -21.03 18.93 -12.20
CA ILE A 102 -19.73 18.40 -11.83
C ILE A 102 -18.83 19.57 -11.47
N TYR A 103 -18.40 19.61 -10.23
CA TYR A 103 -17.46 20.62 -9.73
C TYR A 103 -16.09 20.00 -9.59
N ALA A 104 -15.05 20.62 -10.09
CA ALA A 104 -13.68 20.13 -10.06
C ALA A 104 -12.72 21.28 -9.69
N ARG A 105 -11.57 20.95 -9.15
CA ARG A 105 -10.47 21.90 -8.98
C ARG A 105 -9.51 21.78 -10.15
N ILE A 106 -9.18 22.90 -10.74
CA ILE A 106 -8.21 23.02 -11.83
C ILE A 106 -7.13 23.97 -11.35
N GLN A 107 -5.92 23.44 -11.17
CA GLN A 107 -4.83 24.20 -10.55
C GLN A 107 -5.29 24.76 -9.18
N ASP A 108 -5.30 26.05 -9.00
CA ASP A 108 -5.67 26.71 -7.74
C ASP A 108 -7.12 27.20 -7.68
N THR A 109 -7.96 26.84 -8.66
CA THR A 109 -9.31 27.38 -8.77
C THR A 109 -10.37 26.28 -8.77
N ASN A 110 -11.36 26.40 -7.88
CA ASN A 110 -12.56 25.57 -7.90
C ASN A 110 -13.53 26.02 -8.98
N THR A 111 -14.20 25.07 -9.64
CA THR A 111 -15.33 25.40 -10.53
C THR A 111 -16.36 26.26 -9.79
N PRO A 112 -16.79 27.42 -10.35
CA PRO A 112 -17.80 28.23 -9.71
C PRO A 112 -19.12 27.51 -9.45
N VAL A 113 -19.78 27.80 -8.32
CA VAL A 113 -21.01 27.11 -7.87
C VAL A 113 -22.19 27.21 -8.84
N ASN A 114 -22.19 28.19 -9.74
CA ASN A 114 -23.28 28.45 -10.69
C ASN A 114 -23.14 27.72 -12.03
N ARG A 115 -22.05 26.97 -12.25
CA ARG A 115 -21.82 26.22 -13.51
C ARG A 115 -21.14 24.88 -13.22
N SER A 116 -21.14 24.00 -14.20
CA SER A 116 -20.36 22.76 -14.18
C SER A 116 -18.93 23.01 -14.68
N ALA A 117 -18.01 22.10 -14.38
CA ALA A 117 -16.68 22.06 -14.96
C ALA A 117 -16.75 21.99 -16.51
N ASP A 118 -15.70 22.43 -17.17
CA ASP A 118 -15.59 22.39 -18.62
C ASP A 118 -15.60 20.94 -19.13
N ILE A 119 -16.13 20.75 -20.34
CA ILE A 119 -16.38 19.41 -20.90
C ILE A 119 -15.12 18.54 -20.95
N ASN A 120 -13.95 19.14 -21.26
CA ASN A 120 -12.69 18.41 -21.28
C ASN A 120 -12.30 17.84 -19.90
N ILE A 121 -12.58 18.57 -18.82
CA ILE A 121 -12.36 18.11 -17.44
C ILE A 121 -13.34 16.99 -17.09
N VAL A 122 -14.60 17.13 -17.47
CA VAL A 122 -15.63 16.11 -17.28
C VAL A 122 -15.24 14.81 -17.99
N GLU A 123 -14.75 14.91 -19.24
CA GLU A 123 -14.24 13.74 -19.99
C GLU A 123 -13.06 13.06 -19.28
N LEU A 124 -12.10 13.83 -18.76
CA LEU A 124 -10.95 13.29 -18.03
C LEU A 124 -11.39 12.59 -16.75
N LEU A 125 -12.37 13.12 -16.01
CA LEU A 125 -12.91 12.47 -14.81
C LEU A 125 -13.58 11.13 -15.14
N TRP A 126 -14.31 11.06 -16.26
CA TRP A 126 -14.88 9.79 -16.74
C TRP A 126 -13.80 8.82 -17.22
N LYS A 127 -12.77 9.30 -17.92
CA LYS A 127 -11.62 8.46 -18.31
C LYS A 127 -10.90 7.91 -17.08
N LYS A 128 -10.72 8.74 -16.02
CA LYS A 128 -10.19 8.28 -14.73
C LYS A 128 -11.05 7.15 -14.15
N ARG A 129 -12.39 7.32 -14.14
CA ARG A 129 -13.31 6.30 -13.64
C ARG A 129 -13.19 4.96 -14.36
N PHE A 130 -13.00 5.01 -15.66
CA PHE A 130 -12.86 3.79 -16.48
C PHE A 130 -11.41 3.26 -16.55
N GLY A 131 -10.51 3.80 -15.76
CA GLY A 131 -9.10 3.39 -15.76
C GLY A 131 -8.31 3.79 -17.00
N LEU A 132 -8.89 4.62 -17.89
CA LEU A 132 -8.28 5.01 -19.18
C LEU A 132 -7.14 6.04 -19.04
N LEU A 133 -6.88 6.54 -17.83
CA LEU A 133 -5.75 7.42 -17.51
C LEU A 133 -4.59 6.66 -16.85
N LEU A 134 -4.80 5.41 -16.46
CA LEU A 134 -3.78 4.58 -15.86
C LEU A 134 -2.84 4.02 -16.92
N THR A 135 -1.56 3.96 -16.60
CA THR A 135 -0.62 3.13 -17.36
C THR A 135 -1.01 1.65 -17.23
N PRO A 136 -0.61 0.79 -18.16
CA PRO A 136 -0.93 -0.64 -18.08
C PRO A 136 -0.51 -1.29 -16.74
N ILE A 137 0.60 -0.86 -16.13
CA ILE A 137 1.08 -1.40 -14.87
C ILE A 137 0.23 -0.91 -13.67
N GLU A 138 -0.19 0.35 -13.66
CA GLU A 138 -1.10 0.88 -12.64
C GLU A 138 -2.49 0.22 -12.74
N HIS A 139 -2.98 0.02 -13.96
CA HIS A 139 -4.24 -0.68 -14.18
C HIS A 139 -4.13 -2.15 -13.73
N PHE A 140 -3.00 -2.80 -13.98
CA PHE A 140 -2.72 -4.15 -13.50
C PHE A 140 -2.82 -4.22 -11.97
N ASN A 141 -2.19 -3.27 -11.27
CA ASN A 141 -2.24 -3.18 -9.82
C ASN A 141 -3.68 -3.04 -9.30
N TYR A 142 -4.50 -2.24 -10.00
CA TYR A 142 -5.92 -2.10 -9.67
C TYR A 142 -6.70 -3.42 -9.85
N LEU A 143 -6.46 -4.16 -10.93
CA LEU A 143 -7.13 -5.44 -11.21
C LEU A 143 -6.79 -6.54 -10.19
N LEU A 144 -5.59 -6.51 -9.59
CA LEU A 144 -5.17 -7.46 -8.56
C LEU A 144 -5.99 -7.35 -7.26
N LEU A 145 -6.62 -6.21 -6.98
CA LEU A 145 -7.40 -6.00 -5.77
C LEU A 145 -8.70 -6.82 -5.75
N ASP A 146 -9.18 -7.27 -6.92
CA ASP A 146 -10.36 -8.14 -7.02
C ASP A 146 -10.00 -9.47 -7.70
N LYS A 147 -9.75 -10.50 -6.88
CA LYS A 147 -9.41 -11.85 -7.36
C LYS A 147 -10.57 -12.57 -8.08
N SER A 148 -11.82 -12.15 -7.88
CA SER A 148 -13.00 -12.87 -8.36
C SER A 148 -13.07 -12.99 -9.88
N HIS A 149 -12.50 -12.02 -10.58
CA HIS A 149 -12.46 -11.97 -12.04
C HIS A 149 -11.24 -12.65 -12.66
N TRP A 150 -10.35 -13.22 -11.86
CA TRP A 150 -9.19 -13.94 -12.38
C TRP A 150 -9.48 -15.44 -12.51
N LYS A 151 -9.13 -16.00 -13.65
CA LYS A 151 -9.29 -17.42 -13.96
C LYS A 151 -7.94 -18.05 -14.22
N VAL A 152 -7.78 -19.28 -13.76
CA VAL A 152 -6.54 -20.04 -13.90
C VAL A 152 -6.63 -21.02 -15.06
N SER A 153 -5.58 -21.12 -15.86
CA SER A 153 -5.40 -22.13 -16.89
C SER A 153 -4.02 -22.77 -16.77
N PRO A 154 -3.92 -24.00 -16.27
CA PRO A 154 -2.64 -24.68 -16.19
C PRO A 154 -2.14 -25.06 -17.59
N VAL A 155 -0.88 -24.73 -17.88
CA VAL A 155 -0.16 -25.09 -19.10
C VAL A 155 1.06 -25.90 -18.67
N GLN A 156 1.55 -26.81 -19.50
CA GLN A 156 2.52 -27.88 -19.15
C GLN A 156 3.69 -27.51 -18.22
N SER A 157 4.20 -26.28 -18.26
CA SER A 157 5.35 -25.85 -17.47
C SER A 157 5.10 -24.58 -16.64
N LYS A 158 3.90 -24.03 -16.72
CA LYS A 158 3.53 -22.78 -16.08
C LYS A 158 2.06 -22.76 -15.69
N VAL A 159 1.72 -21.92 -14.73
CA VAL A 159 0.36 -21.57 -14.41
C VAL A 159 0.09 -20.17 -15.00
N VAL A 160 -1.04 -20.01 -15.65
CA VAL A 160 -1.44 -18.76 -16.29
C VAL A 160 -2.76 -18.32 -15.68
N TYR A 161 -2.77 -17.12 -15.12
CA TYR A 161 -3.99 -16.44 -14.70
C TYR A 161 -4.33 -15.35 -15.70
N TYR A 162 -5.57 -15.28 -16.14
CA TYR A 162 -6.06 -14.21 -17.00
C TYR A 162 -7.28 -13.56 -16.39
N HIS A 163 -7.41 -12.26 -16.61
CA HIS A 163 -8.57 -11.51 -16.13
C HIS A 163 -9.76 -11.69 -17.09
N GLU A 164 -10.91 -12.20 -16.61
CA GLU A 164 -12.01 -12.61 -17.47
C GLU A 164 -12.69 -11.46 -18.24
N LEU A 165 -12.70 -10.25 -17.65
CA LEU A 165 -13.26 -9.05 -18.28
C LEU A 165 -12.23 -8.31 -19.14
N GLU A 166 -10.95 -8.48 -18.87
CA GLU A 166 -9.84 -7.83 -19.55
C GLU A 166 -8.72 -8.84 -19.85
N PRO A 167 -8.95 -9.79 -20.79
CA PRO A 167 -8.07 -10.94 -21.00
C PRO A 167 -6.67 -10.59 -21.53
N GLN A 168 -6.41 -9.33 -21.88
CA GLN A 168 -5.08 -8.83 -22.21
C GLN A 168 -4.16 -8.74 -20.97
N TYR A 169 -4.70 -8.77 -19.74
CA TYR A 169 -3.93 -8.81 -18.51
C TYR A 169 -3.77 -10.25 -18.03
N VAL A 170 -2.52 -10.68 -17.95
CA VAL A 170 -2.16 -12.07 -17.67
C VAL A 170 -1.04 -12.11 -16.63
N ILE A 171 -1.15 -13.01 -15.67
CA ILE A 171 -0.06 -13.39 -14.76
C ILE A 171 0.43 -14.75 -15.17
N GLU A 172 1.70 -14.86 -15.49
CA GLU A 172 2.37 -16.12 -15.72
C GLU A 172 3.31 -16.44 -14.56
N TYR A 173 3.30 -17.68 -14.16
CA TYR A 173 4.13 -18.18 -13.11
C TYR A 173 4.72 -19.52 -13.56
N GLU A 174 6.04 -19.60 -13.60
CA GLU A 174 6.75 -20.77 -14.05
C GLU A 174 6.80 -21.82 -12.95
N LEU A 175 6.45 -23.05 -13.28
CA LEU A 175 6.75 -24.20 -12.42
C LEU A 175 8.26 -24.45 -12.50
N THR A 176 8.92 -24.54 -11.37
CA THR A 176 10.38 -24.56 -11.20
C THR A 176 11.16 -25.30 -12.28
N ASP A 177 12.05 -24.58 -12.92
CA ASP A 177 13.21 -25.16 -13.59
C ASP A 177 14.29 -25.44 -12.50
N PRO A 178 14.82 -26.66 -12.37
CA PRO A 178 15.92 -26.97 -11.46
C PRO A 178 17.20 -26.18 -11.68
N GLN A 179 17.31 -25.44 -12.79
CA GLN A 179 18.45 -24.57 -13.11
C GLN A 179 18.34 -23.18 -12.47
N PHE A 180 17.17 -22.79 -11.96
CA PHE A 180 16.99 -21.55 -11.24
C PHE A 180 17.55 -21.62 -9.81
N ARG A 181 17.84 -20.45 -9.22
CA ARG A 181 18.48 -20.26 -7.92
C ARG A 181 18.24 -21.40 -6.93
N THR A 182 19.32 -21.98 -6.43
CA THR A 182 19.27 -23.02 -5.39
C THR A 182 19.65 -22.50 -4.00
N GLY A 183 19.75 -21.17 -3.85
CA GLY A 183 20.20 -20.52 -2.62
C GLY A 183 19.08 -20.50 -1.57
N TYR A 184 19.46 -20.69 -0.32
CA TYR A 184 18.59 -20.48 0.82
C TYR A 184 18.50 -18.99 1.15
N GLU A 185 17.31 -18.59 1.58
CA GLU A 185 17.03 -17.35 2.29
C GLU A 185 16.50 -17.70 3.67
N TYR A 186 16.68 -16.84 4.65
CA TYR A 186 16.31 -17.14 6.04
C TYR A 186 14.82 -17.43 6.21
N PHE A 187 13.94 -16.85 5.38
CA PHE A 187 12.50 -17.07 5.44
C PHE A 187 12.04 -18.44 4.93
N PHE A 188 12.90 -19.24 4.31
CA PHE A 188 12.60 -20.64 4.04
C PHE A 188 12.76 -21.53 5.28
N LEU A 189 13.57 -21.13 6.24
CA LEU A 189 14.06 -22.02 7.29
C LEU A 189 13.02 -22.36 8.36
N ASN A 190 12.00 -21.57 8.51
CA ASN A 190 10.90 -21.83 9.44
C ASN A 190 9.67 -22.46 8.75
N GLN A 191 9.76 -22.81 7.47
CA GLN A 191 8.74 -23.59 6.77
C GLN A 191 8.82 -25.08 7.16
N CYS A 192 7.68 -25.79 7.12
CA CYS A 192 7.66 -27.24 7.39
C CYS A 192 8.51 -28.01 6.38
N ASP A 193 8.41 -27.69 5.09
CA ASP A 193 9.39 -28.11 4.08
C ASP A 193 10.25 -26.88 3.73
N ASN A 194 11.48 -26.88 4.22
CA ASN A 194 12.40 -25.76 4.10
C ASN A 194 13.26 -25.77 2.81
N LYS A 195 12.94 -26.64 1.86
CA LYS A 195 13.66 -26.69 0.58
C LYS A 195 13.40 -25.44 -0.22
N PRO A 196 14.45 -24.72 -0.67
CA PRO A 196 14.26 -23.55 -1.48
C PRO A 196 13.73 -23.91 -2.86
N MET A 197 12.59 -23.35 -3.22
CA MET A 197 12.00 -23.47 -4.54
C MET A 197 11.74 -22.09 -5.09
N TRP A 198 12.52 -21.71 -6.13
CA TRP A 198 12.45 -20.42 -6.78
C TRP A 198 11.67 -20.52 -8.08
N THR A 199 11.00 -19.43 -8.42
CA THR A 199 10.24 -19.33 -9.66
C THR A 199 10.29 -17.88 -10.18
N VAL A 200 9.60 -17.63 -11.30
CA VAL A 200 9.47 -16.30 -11.90
C VAL A 200 8.00 -16.02 -12.11
N VAL A 201 7.57 -14.85 -11.67
CA VAL A 201 6.23 -14.32 -11.89
C VAL A 201 6.32 -13.19 -12.90
N ARG A 202 5.54 -13.27 -14.00
CA ARG A 202 5.48 -12.23 -15.04
C ARG A 202 4.10 -11.62 -15.10
N LEU A 203 4.07 -10.30 -15.05
CA LEU A 203 2.87 -9.51 -15.30
C LEU A 203 2.89 -9.07 -16.77
N ILE A 204 1.91 -9.53 -17.54
CA ILE A 204 1.89 -9.40 -18.99
C ILE A 204 0.64 -8.61 -19.43
N TYR A 205 0.86 -7.64 -20.30
CA TYR A 205 -0.19 -6.89 -20.97
C TYR A 205 -0.08 -7.13 -22.49
N PHE A 206 -1.10 -7.75 -23.07
CA PHE A 206 -1.03 -8.36 -24.40
C PHE A 206 0.17 -9.33 -24.49
N ASN A 207 1.17 -8.99 -25.30
CA ASN A 207 2.40 -9.79 -25.47
C ASN A 207 3.63 -9.12 -24.83
N THR A 208 3.42 -8.05 -24.04
CA THR A 208 4.51 -7.30 -23.40
C THR A 208 4.59 -7.67 -21.93
N CYS A 209 5.73 -8.17 -21.51
CA CYS A 209 6.04 -8.32 -20.09
C CYS A 209 6.24 -6.93 -19.49
N LEU A 210 5.32 -6.52 -18.62
CA LEU A 210 5.39 -5.23 -17.91
C LEU A 210 6.36 -5.29 -16.74
N MET A 211 6.37 -6.44 -16.03
CA MET A 211 7.23 -6.67 -14.87
C MET A 211 7.52 -8.15 -14.72
N GLU A 212 8.73 -8.46 -14.31
CA GLU A 212 9.17 -9.79 -13.91
C GLU A 212 9.62 -9.75 -12.44
N LEU A 213 9.02 -10.60 -11.62
CA LEU A 213 9.30 -10.71 -10.20
C LEU A 213 9.93 -12.07 -9.92
N SER A 214 10.91 -12.11 -9.02
CA SER A 214 11.34 -13.36 -8.42
C SER A 214 10.21 -13.91 -7.56
N GLY A 215 9.90 -15.18 -7.70
CA GLY A 215 8.88 -15.86 -6.94
C GLY A 215 9.44 -16.98 -6.06
N ASN A 216 8.68 -17.36 -5.07
CA ASN A 216 8.98 -18.43 -4.14
C ASN A 216 7.81 -19.40 -4.05
N ILE A 217 8.15 -20.68 -3.99
CA ILE A 217 7.23 -21.76 -3.70
C ILE A 217 7.61 -22.28 -2.31
N LEU A 218 6.76 -22.01 -1.34
CA LEU A 218 7.02 -22.32 0.05
C LEU A 218 6.35 -23.62 0.47
N ASP A 219 6.91 -24.24 1.50
CA ASP A 219 6.38 -25.44 2.16
C ASP A 219 6.01 -26.56 1.19
N GLY A 220 6.95 -26.89 0.28
CA GLY A 220 6.78 -27.98 -0.67
C GLY A 220 5.66 -27.79 -1.70
N GLY A 221 5.28 -26.56 -2.00
CA GLY A 221 4.24 -26.22 -3.00
C GLY A 221 2.91 -25.81 -2.40
N ARG A 222 2.82 -25.62 -1.08
CA ARG A 222 1.57 -25.24 -0.41
C ARG A 222 1.25 -23.77 -0.49
N HIS A 223 2.27 -22.93 -0.62
CA HIS A 223 2.10 -21.48 -0.74
C HIS A 223 3.00 -20.88 -1.82
N PHE A 224 2.42 -20.03 -2.66
CA PHE A 224 3.10 -19.29 -3.71
C PHE A 224 3.13 -17.82 -3.37
N THR A 225 4.27 -17.18 -3.60
CA THR A 225 4.42 -15.74 -3.39
C THR A 225 5.53 -15.18 -4.27
N ASN A 226 5.51 -13.89 -4.55
CA ASN A 226 6.70 -13.20 -5.03
C ASN A 226 7.68 -13.00 -3.85
N THR A 227 8.96 -12.94 -4.17
CA THR A 227 10.00 -12.70 -3.19
C THR A 227 9.84 -11.31 -2.57
N PRO A 228 9.82 -11.17 -1.22
CA PRO A 228 9.83 -9.88 -0.57
C PRO A 228 11.05 -9.04 -1.00
N LEU A 229 10.89 -7.72 -1.03
CA LEU A 229 11.96 -6.78 -1.33
C LEU A 229 13.10 -6.92 -0.30
N LEU A 230 14.32 -6.60 -0.69
CA LEU A 230 15.49 -6.65 0.17
C LEU A 230 15.98 -5.23 0.43
N ASP A 231 16.18 -4.89 1.70
CA ASP A 231 16.89 -3.68 2.11
C ASP A 231 17.88 -3.99 3.22
N GLY A 232 18.73 -3.02 3.52
CA GLY A 232 19.75 -3.13 4.56
C GLY A 232 20.18 -1.79 5.12
N ILE A 233 20.52 -1.80 6.40
CA ILE A 233 20.86 -0.62 7.19
C ILE A 233 22.33 -0.65 7.53
N SER A 234 23.01 0.49 7.34
CA SER A 234 24.42 0.72 7.66
C SER A 234 24.57 1.56 8.91
N ILE A 235 24.74 0.93 10.05
CA ILE A 235 24.80 1.61 11.37
C ILE A 235 26.14 2.35 11.56
N LYS A 236 27.22 1.84 10.97
CA LYS A 236 28.57 2.40 11.09
C LYS A 236 28.96 3.33 9.94
N GLN A 237 27.98 3.83 9.18
CA GLN A 237 28.23 4.62 7.97
C GLN A 237 29.22 3.94 7.00
N SER A 238 29.21 2.61 6.97
CA SER A 238 30.02 1.80 6.08
C SER A 238 29.30 1.57 4.75
N ILE A 239 30.06 1.19 3.71
CA ILE A 239 29.48 0.81 2.40
C ILE A 239 28.70 -0.52 2.52
N LYS A 240 28.93 -1.30 3.57
CA LYS A 240 28.28 -2.57 3.81
C LYS A 240 27.12 -2.42 4.80
N TRP A 241 26.06 -3.11 4.54
CA TRP A 241 24.97 -3.24 5.50
C TRP A 241 25.44 -3.98 6.75
N ASP A 242 25.09 -3.46 7.92
CA ASP A 242 25.29 -4.13 9.20
C ASP A 242 24.13 -5.08 9.52
N VAL A 243 22.92 -4.76 9.02
CA VAL A 243 21.75 -5.61 9.10
C VAL A 243 20.99 -5.55 7.77
N SER A 244 20.42 -6.66 7.35
CA SER A 244 19.57 -6.74 6.14
C SER A 244 18.27 -7.45 6.49
N TYR A 245 17.20 -7.09 5.79
CA TYR A 245 15.87 -7.65 6.02
C TYR A 245 15.05 -7.69 4.72
N ARG A 246 14.03 -8.53 4.73
CA ARG A 246 13.02 -8.60 3.68
C ARG A 246 11.77 -7.84 4.11
N TYR A 247 11.12 -7.16 3.15
CA TYR A 247 9.96 -6.34 3.44
C TYR A 247 8.98 -6.24 2.27
N TRP A 248 7.77 -5.80 2.58
CA TRP A 248 6.81 -5.26 1.62
C TRP A 248 6.26 -3.93 2.12
N ILE A 249 5.76 -3.14 1.18
CA ILE A 249 4.98 -1.93 1.45
C ILE A 249 3.55 -2.18 1.00
N THR A 250 2.57 -1.92 1.86
CA THR A 250 1.16 -2.14 1.54
C THR A 250 0.73 -1.31 0.33
N ASN A 251 -0.26 -1.80 -0.41
CA ASN A 251 -0.80 -1.18 -1.62
C ASN A 251 0.19 -1.02 -2.79
N THR A 252 1.42 -1.51 -2.69
CA THR A 252 2.33 -1.62 -3.85
C THR A 252 1.96 -2.80 -4.73
N LEU A 253 2.44 -2.78 -5.97
CA LEU A 253 2.20 -3.87 -6.92
C LEU A 253 2.76 -5.21 -6.40
N GLU A 254 3.96 -5.19 -5.84
CA GLU A 254 4.62 -6.36 -5.27
C GLU A 254 3.82 -6.98 -4.13
N TYR A 255 3.31 -6.15 -3.23
CA TYR A 255 2.46 -6.62 -2.13
C TYR A 255 1.12 -7.15 -2.62
N ASN A 256 0.51 -6.49 -3.61
CA ASN A 256 -0.75 -6.96 -4.20
C ASN A 256 -0.59 -8.26 -4.99
N VAL A 257 0.58 -8.49 -5.63
CA VAL A 257 0.92 -9.78 -6.25
C VAL A 257 1.06 -10.87 -5.18
N HIS A 258 1.71 -10.57 -4.05
CA HIS A 258 1.79 -11.49 -2.91
C HIS A 258 0.38 -11.86 -2.41
N LEU A 259 -0.45 -10.87 -2.13
CA LEU A 259 -1.84 -11.11 -1.69
C LEU A 259 -2.65 -11.86 -2.74
N PHE A 260 -2.41 -11.65 -4.03
CA PHE A 260 -3.10 -12.34 -5.11
C PHE A 260 -2.90 -13.86 -5.04
N PHE A 261 -1.70 -14.32 -4.73
CA PHE A 261 -1.40 -15.75 -4.62
C PHE A 261 -1.83 -16.38 -3.29
N LEU A 262 -2.15 -15.59 -2.27
CA LEU A 262 -2.56 -16.10 -0.98
C LEU A 262 -3.93 -16.78 -1.05
N GLU A 263 -3.98 -18.07 -0.74
CA GLU A 263 -5.19 -18.89 -0.68
C GLU A 263 -5.76 -18.93 0.75
N GLU A 264 -6.54 -17.93 1.12
CA GLU A 264 -7.08 -17.77 2.49
C GLU A 264 -7.92 -18.95 2.98
N ASN A 265 -8.55 -19.68 2.09
CA ASN A 265 -9.35 -20.86 2.41
C ASN A 265 -8.54 -22.16 2.57
N ASN A 266 -7.24 -22.11 2.32
CA ASN A 266 -6.32 -23.24 2.43
C ASN A 266 -5.52 -23.14 3.73
N SER A 267 -5.81 -24.00 4.70
CA SER A 267 -5.16 -23.98 6.02
C SER A 267 -3.65 -24.22 5.97
N GLU A 268 -3.17 -25.03 5.01
CA GLU A 268 -1.73 -25.28 4.84
C GLU A 268 -1.03 -24.05 4.25
N ALA A 269 -1.64 -23.39 3.24
CA ALA A 269 -1.14 -22.13 2.70
C ALA A 269 -1.09 -21.05 3.78
N MET A 270 -2.15 -20.92 4.59
CA MET A 270 -2.20 -19.96 5.69
C MET A 270 -1.18 -20.25 6.80
N SER A 271 -0.82 -21.52 7.01
CA SER A 271 0.25 -21.88 7.96
C SER A 271 1.61 -21.46 7.42
N SER A 272 1.87 -21.72 6.13
CA SER A 272 3.09 -21.32 5.45
C SER A 272 3.24 -19.79 5.40
N GLU A 273 2.14 -19.10 5.11
CA GLU A 273 2.08 -17.63 5.13
C GLU A 273 2.43 -17.06 6.50
N ARG A 274 1.87 -17.61 7.58
CA ARG A 274 2.19 -17.16 8.93
C ARG A 274 3.68 -17.29 9.24
N SER A 275 4.28 -18.42 8.85
CA SER A 275 5.72 -18.63 9.01
C SER A 275 6.54 -17.64 8.17
N LEU A 276 6.08 -17.28 6.98
CA LEU A 276 6.72 -16.23 6.16
C LEU A 276 6.65 -14.87 6.84
N MET A 277 5.47 -14.47 7.34
CA MET A 277 5.23 -13.18 7.97
C MET A 277 6.01 -12.98 9.28
N GLU A 278 6.40 -14.05 9.96
CA GLU A 278 7.33 -13.99 11.10
C GLU A 278 8.73 -13.49 10.70
N ASN A 279 9.05 -13.47 9.41
CA ASN A 279 10.38 -13.15 8.90
C ASN A 279 10.41 -11.98 7.90
N VAL A 280 9.30 -11.28 7.72
CA VAL A 280 9.18 -10.18 6.77
C VAL A 280 8.62 -8.95 7.48
N LEU A 281 9.14 -7.77 7.19
CA LEU A 281 8.60 -6.51 7.69
C LEU A 281 7.53 -5.98 6.71
N ILE A 282 6.46 -5.40 7.25
CA ILE A 282 5.40 -4.79 6.46
C ILE A 282 5.31 -3.33 6.86
N PHE A 283 5.44 -2.43 5.87
CA PHE A 283 5.31 -0.99 6.05
C PHE A 283 4.03 -0.48 5.39
N GLU A 284 3.45 0.57 5.92
CA GLU A 284 2.25 1.20 5.36
C GLU A 284 2.58 1.96 4.08
N ASP A 285 3.71 2.68 4.08
CA ASP A 285 4.20 3.42 2.92
C ASP A 285 5.74 3.57 2.94
N GLU A 286 6.27 4.17 1.87
CA GLU A 286 7.70 4.42 1.72
C GLU A 286 8.25 5.38 2.78
N ASN A 287 7.44 6.30 3.28
CA ASN A 287 7.85 7.25 4.31
C ASN A 287 8.05 6.53 5.67
N GLU A 288 7.12 5.66 6.05
CA GLU A 288 7.28 4.80 7.24
C GLU A 288 8.55 3.96 7.14
N HIS A 289 8.80 3.35 5.97
CA HIS A 289 9.99 2.55 5.72
C HIS A 289 11.29 3.35 5.94
N GLN A 290 11.38 4.56 5.38
CA GLN A 290 12.56 5.42 5.53
C GLN A 290 12.74 5.92 6.98
N LEU A 291 11.67 6.32 7.64
CA LEU A 291 11.72 6.75 9.05
C LEU A 291 12.10 5.60 9.97
N PHE A 292 11.60 4.40 9.70
CA PHE A 292 11.99 3.21 10.47
C PHE A 292 13.47 2.87 10.28
N ASN A 293 14.02 2.97 9.06
CA ASN A 293 15.44 2.77 8.83
C ASN A 293 16.29 3.73 9.67
N TYR A 294 15.90 5.00 9.72
CA TYR A 294 16.57 6.00 10.55
C TYR A 294 16.41 5.69 12.06
N TYR A 295 15.24 5.23 12.49
CA TYR A 295 15.02 4.78 13.86
C TYR A 295 15.96 3.63 14.24
N VAL A 296 16.09 2.63 13.40
CA VAL A 296 17.01 1.51 13.61
C VAL A 296 18.46 1.98 13.68
N GLU A 297 18.92 2.85 12.77
CA GLU A 297 20.28 3.40 12.79
C GLU A 297 20.64 4.01 14.16
N THR A 298 19.69 4.71 14.77
CA THR A 298 19.89 5.42 16.05
C THR A 298 19.78 4.52 17.27
N HIS A 299 18.96 3.46 17.23
CA HIS A 299 18.64 2.60 18.38
C HIS A 299 19.36 1.24 18.36
N TRP A 300 20.04 0.88 17.27
CA TRP A 300 20.66 -0.45 17.12
C TRP A 300 21.71 -0.77 18.17
N CYS A 301 22.35 0.23 18.77
CA CYS A 301 23.29 0.00 19.88
C CYS A 301 22.63 -0.67 21.08
N ASN A 302 21.31 -0.50 21.25
CA ASN A 302 20.50 -1.07 22.33
C ASN A 302 19.64 -2.24 21.85
N LYS A 303 19.96 -2.86 20.72
CA LYS A 303 19.14 -3.90 20.07
C LYS A 303 18.74 -5.06 20.98
N ASP A 304 19.56 -5.38 21.99
CA ASP A 304 19.30 -6.47 22.92
C ASP A 304 18.09 -6.20 23.84
N GLU A 305 17.66 -4.93 23.99
CA GLU A 305 16.45 -4.55 24.71
C GLU A 305 15.18 -4.95 23.98
N TYR A 306 15.24 -5.06 22.65
CA TYR A 306 14.13 -5.45 21.78
C TYR A 306 14.05 -6.97 21.56
N LYS A 307 14.98 -7.73 22.11
CA LYS A 307 14.98 -9.18 22.00
C LYS A 307 14.19 -9.81 23.16
N ASP A 308 13.22 -10.65 22.84
CA ASP A 308 12.52 -11.43 23.84
C ASP A 308 13.46 -12.41 24.55
N LYS A 309 13.37 -12.49 25.87
CA LYS A 309 14.27 -13.30 26.72
C LYS A 309 14.21 -14.79 26.37
N ASP A 310 13.04 -15.26 25.96
CA ASP A 310 12.78 -16.66 25.64
C ASP A 310 12.81 -16.96 24.14
N TYR A 311 13.23 -15.97 23.31
CA TYR A 311 13.33 -16.18 21.86
C TYR A 311 14.46 -17.14 21.53
N LEU A 312 14.09 -18.32 21.05
CA LEU A 312 15.00 -19.36 20.60
C LEU A 312 14.82 -19.61 19.11
N VAL A 313 15.88 -19.40 18.36
CA VAL A 313 15.90 -19.71 16.92
C VAL A 313 16.21 -21.22 16.75
N TYR A 314 15.22 -21.97 16.31
CA TYR A 314 15.42 -23.32 15.84
C TYR A 314 15.61 -23.30 14.32
N ILE A 315 16.74 -23.83 13.86
CA ILE A 315 17.00 -23.99 12.43
C ILE A 315 17.27 -25.48 12.18
N PRO A 316 16.55 -26.11 11.24
CA PRO A 316 16.86 -27.46 10.81
C PRO A 316 18.24 -27.50 10.15
N GLU A 317 18.92 -28.64 10.22
CA GLU A 317 20.23 -28.82 9.59
C GLU A 317 20.08 -28.67 8.06
N VAL A 318 20.88 -27.76 7.48
CA VAL A 318 20.94 -27.52 6.03
C VAL A 318 22.35 -27.83 5.55
N ILE A 319 22.49 -28.90 4.78
CA ILE A 319 23.81 -29.38 4.31
C ILE A 319 24.48 -28.33 3.44
N GLY A 320 25.70 -27.96 3.79
CA GLY A 320 26.56 -27.06 3.00
C GLY A 320 26.38 -25.56 3.31
N TYR A 321 25.62 -25.20 4.33
CA TYR A 321 25.41 -23.82 4.77
C TYR A 321 25.88 -23.59 6.20
N ASP A 322 26.40 -22.39 6.46
CA ASP A 322 26.72 -21.92 7.82
C ASP A 322 25.43 -21.49 8.55
N LEU A 323 25.00 -22.31 9.46
CA LEU A 323 23.79 -22.06 10.25
C LEU A 323 23.93 -20.87 11.21
N SER A 324 25.17 -20.46 11.55
CA SER A 324 25.38 -19.32 12.45
C SER A 324 24.92 -18.01 11.80
N PHE A 325 25.17 -17.86 10.52
CA PHE A 325 24.71 -16.71 9.73
C PHE A 325 23.18 -16.61 9.71
N PHE A 326 22.48 -17.73 9.45
CA PHE A 326 21.01 -17.73 9.44
C PHE A 326 20.42 -17.49 10.83
N LYS A 327 21.05 -17.98 11.90
CA LYS A 327 20.63 -17.70 13.27
C LYS A 327 20.72 -16.21 13.58
N GLU A 328 21.80 -15.59 13.16
CA GLU A 328 21.98 -14.15 13.31
C GLU A 328 20.91 -13.38 12.53
N GLN A 329 20.65 -13.72 11.26
CA GLN A 329 19.61 -13.07 10.45
C GLN A 329 18.23 -13.20 11.11
N LEU A 330 17.80 -14.39 11.49
CA LEU A 330 16.49 -14.61 12.14
C LEU A 330 16.39 -13.87 13.48
N THR A 331 17.48 -13.82 14.24
CA THR A 331 17.50 -13.03 15.47
C THR A 331 17.37 -11.53 15.19
N ASN A 332 18.06 -11.03 14.17
CA ASN A 332 17.98 -9.62 13.79
C ASN A 332 16.58 -9.26 13.26
N ILE A 333 15.94 -10.14 12.49
CA ILE A 333 14.55 -9.93 12.04
C ILE A 333 13.57 -9.85 13.21
N HIS A 334 13.68 -10.77 14.17
CA HIS A 334 12.86 -10.72 15.38
C HIS A 334 13.03 -9.38 16.14
N ILE A 335 14.27 -8.92 16.30
CA ILE A 335 14.57 -7.63 16.90
C ILE A 335 13.94 -6.48 16.09
N LEU A 336 14.10 -6.48 14.74
CA LEU A 336 13.53 -5.45 13.89
C LEU A 336 12.00 -5.40 13.95
N GLN A 337 11.32 -6.55 14.05
CA GLN A 337 9.87 -6.59 14.22
C GLN A 337 9.44 -5.97 15.55
N ASN A 338 10.14 -6.26 16.64
CA ASN A 338 9.87 -5.63 17.93
C ASN A 338 10.18 -4.13 17.92
N MET A 339 11.25 -3.72 17.24
CA MET A 339 11.57 -2.31 17.02
C MET A 339 10.48 -1.60 16.20
N LEU A 340 9.92 -2.24 15.17
CA LEU A 340 8.85 -1.68 14.35
C LEU A 340 7.56 -1.47 15.18
N ILE A 341 7.24 -2.41 16.05
CA ILE A 341 6.09 -2.28 16.96
C ILE A 341 6.29 -1.08 17.93
N GLU A 342 7.50 -0.90 18.45
CA GLU A 342 7.78 0.22 19.36
C GLU A 342 7.83 1.55 18.63
N PHE A 343 8.47 1.59 17.44
CA PHE A 343 8.49 2.76 16.57
C PHE A 343 7.08 3.26 16.23
N ARG A 344 6.15 2.36 15.92
CA ARG A 344 4.75 2.71 15.64
C ARG A 344 4.04 3.29 16.87
N LYS A 345 4.28 2.72 18.04
CA LYS A 345 3.71 3.26 19.30
C LYS A 345 4.22 4.66 19.62
N GLU A 346 5.53 4.92 19.40
CA GLU A 346 6.15 6.22 19.68
C GLU A 346 5.68 7.31 18.71
N ASN A 347 5.29 6.94 17.50
CA ASN A 347 4.86 7.87 16.44
C ASN A 347 3.34 7.90 16.23
N GLU A 348 2.56 7.19 17.08
CA GLU A 348 1.09 7.11 16.98
C GLU A 348 0.59 6.61 15.60
N ILE A 349 1.38 5.75 14.95
CA ILE A 349 1.08 5.12 13.64
C ILE A 349 0.35 3.78 13.85
#